data_b5177154307932ce2b833177239c25e1
#
_entry.id   b5177154307932ce2b833177239c25e1
#
_cell.length_a   1.000
_cell.length_b   1.000
_cell.length_c   1.000
_cell.angle_alpha   90.00
_cell.angle_beta   90.00
_cell.angle_gamma   90.00
#
_symmetry.space_group_name_H-M   'P 1'
#
loop_
_entity.id
_entity.type
_entity.pdbx_description
1 polymer ?
#
loop_
_entity_poly.entity_id
_entity_poly.type
_entity_poly.pdbx_seq_one_letter_code
_entity_poly.pdbx_strand_id
1 'polypeptide(L)'
;MFFTIPMFINGGLISEYIIYAKLNLYNNFFIYILPHSFSFYNMVIIRTYLQGIPESLMESARLDGAGEFTILLQIMLPLSMPIVATILLWCAVAHWNDWVRTLYFIDDPDLYTLQYRLLLAQKEAESLQQMIQNAMETGRPLGTIDADISGESIQAAQTIITTVPIVLTYPFFQRYFVSGVTMGSVKE
;
A
#
# COMPACT_ATOMS: atom_id res chain seq x y z
N MET A 1 0.75 -0.74 25.85
CA MET A 1 1.33 -2.08 25.86
C MET A 1 0.41 -3.16 25.30
N PHE A 2 -0.88 -3.21 25.65
CA PHE A 2 -1.82 -4.23 25.18
C PHE A 2 -1.97 -4.25 23.64
N PHE A 3 -2.02 -3.10 22.97
CA PHE A 3 -2.20 -2.97 21.52
C PHE A 3 -0.96 -3.34 20.68
N THR A 4 0.21 -3.57 21.27
CA THR A 4 1.40 -3.99 20.54
C THR A 4 1.46 -5.51 20.33
N ILE A 5 0.74 -6.29 21.17
CA ILE A 5 0.73 -7.76 21.08
C ILE A 5 0.18 -8.25 19.74
N PRO A 6 -0.98 -7.76 19.24
CA PRO A 6 -1.52 -8.22 17.95
C PRO A 6 -0.61 -7.95 16.75
N MET A 7 0.31 -6.99 16.83
CA MET A 7 1.27 -6.69 15.78
C MET A 7 2.22 -7.87 15.49
N PHE A 8 2.49 -8.71 16.50
CA PHE A 8 3.39 -9.86 16.39
C PHE A 8 2.65 -11.18 16.12
N ILE A 9 1.31 -11.17 16.09
CA ILE A 9 0.50 -12.35 15.85
C ILE A 9 -0.04 -12.28 14.43
N ASN A 10 0.41 -13.21 13.57
CA ASN A 10 -0.12 -13.37 12.22
C ASN A 10 -0.75 -14.75 12.09
N GLY A 11 -2.03 -14.80 11.73
CA GLY A 11 -2.77 -16.06 11.53
C GLY A 11 -2.43 -16.78 10.23
N GLY A 12 -1.72 -16.12 9.32
CA GLY A 12 -1.38 -16.64 7.99
C GLY A 12 -2.59 -16.67 7.04
N LEU A 13 -2.30 -17.03 5.79
CA LEU A 13 -3.24 -16.97 4.66
C LEU A 13 -4.53 -17.79 4.89
N ILE A 14 -4.41 -18.98 5.51
CA ILE A 14 -5.56 -19.87 5.74
C ILE A 14 -6.56 -19.21 6.70
N SER A 15 -6.09 -18.63 7.78
CA SER A 15 -6.94 -17.94 8.76
C SER A 15 -7.61 -16.70 8.15
N GLU A 16 -6.89 -15.94 7.35
CA GLU A 16 -7.44 -14.80 6.61
C GLU A 16 -8.53 -15.26 5.63
N TYR A 17 -8.28 -16.32 4.86
CA TYR A 17 -9.25 -16.86 3.92
C TYR A 17 -10.56 -17.27 4.61
N ILE A 18 -10.48 -18.00 5.73
CA ILE A 18 -11.66 -18.44 6.48
C ILE A 18 -12.47 -17.22 6.99
N ILE A 19 -11.78 -16.20 7.51
CA ILE A 19 -12.43 -15.00 8.03
C ILE A 19 -13.10 -14.22 6.87
N TYR A 20 -12.39 -13.99 5.77
CA TYR A 20 -12.94 -13.23 4.65
C TYR A 20 -14.10 -13.96 3.97
N ALA A 21 -14.03 -15.28 3.85
CA ALA A 21 -15.15 -16.07 3.36
C ALA A 21 -16.39 -15.96 4.25
N LYS A 22 -16.22 -16.04 5.59
CA LYS A 22 -17.32 -15.87 6.56
C LYS A 22 -17.94 -14.48 6.56
N LEU A 23 -17.15 -13.45 6.24
CA LEU A 23 -17.59 -12.06 6.14
C LEU A 23 -18.16 -11.70 4.76
N ASN A 24 -18.26 -12.65 3.82
CA ASN A 24 -18.65 -12.45 2.43
C ASN A 24 -17.77 -11.40 1.71
N LEU A 25 -16.48 -11.35 2.06
CA LEU A 25 -15.49 -10.50 1.42
C LEU A 25 -14.78 -11.18 0.26
N TYR A 26 -14.91 -12.52 0.12
CA TYR A 26 -14.39 -13.27 -1.03
C TYR A 26 -15.10 -12.81 -2.30
N ASN A 27 -14.34 -12.62 -3.35
CA ASN A 27 -14.81 -12.11 -4.65
C ASN A 27 -15.64 -10.81 -4.54
N ASN A 28 -15.21 -9.89 -3.66
CA ASN A 28 -15.89 -8.64 -3.38
C ASN A 28 -14.91 -7.48 -3.29
N PHE A 29 -15.25 -6.33 -3.86
CA PHE A 29 -14.43 -5.12 -3.83
C PHE A 29 -13.98 -4.69 -2.42
N PHE A 30 -14.81 -4.91 -1.41
CA PHE A 30 -14.49 -4.54 -0.03
C PHE A 30 -13.30 -5.30 0.57
N ILE A 31 -12.82 -6.39 -0.06
CA ILE A 31 -11.59 -7.09 0.36
C ILE A 31 -10.35 -6.18 0.28
N TYR A 32 -10.35 -5.20 -0.63
CA TYR A 32 -9.26 -4.25 -0.77
C TYR A 32 -9.28 -3.15 0.30
N ILE A 33 -10.43 -2.88 0.92
CA ILE A 33 -10.63 -1.76 1.84
C ILE A 33 -10.60 -2.22 3.29
N LEU A 34 -11.49 -3.16 3.66
CA LEU A 34 -11.73 -3.51 5.06
C LEU A 34 -10.52 -4.07 5.80
N PRO A 35 -9.72 -4.99 5.23
CA PRO A 35 -8.55 -5.51 5.93
C PRO A 35 -7.46 -4.46 6.19
N HIS A 36 -7.41 -3.40 5.37
CA HIS A 36 -6.44 -2.31 5.51
C HIS A 36 -6.96 -1.10 6.29
N SER A 37 -8.23 -1.11 6.71
CA SER A 37 -8.84 0.03 7.42
C SER A 37 -8.16 0.30 8.76
N PHE A 38 -7.49 -0.70 9.34
CA PHE A 38 -6.76 -0.56 10.59
C PHE A 38 -5.41 -1.28 10.55
N SER A 39 -4.37 -0.59 11.01
CA SER A 39 -3.02 -1.16 11.17
C SER A 39 -2.48 -0.82 12.56
N PHE A 40 -2.19 -1.84 13.36
CA PHE A 40 -1.54 -1.65 14.67
C PHE A 40 -0.18 -0.96 14.53
N TYR A 41 0.58 -1.27 13.50
CA TYR A 41 1.87 -0.64 13.22
C TYR A 41 1.73 0.87 12.98
N ASN A 42 0.84 1.27 12.08
CA ASN A 42 0.58 2.68 11.80
C ASN A 42 0.07 3.43 13.03
N MET A 43 -0.81 2.79 13.82
CA MET A 43 -1.31 3.36 15.08
C MET A 43 -0.17 3.63 16.08
N VAL A 44 0.77 2.69 16.23
CA VAL A 44 1.92 2.87 17.15
C VAL A 44 2.80 4.02 16.69
N ILE A 45 3.05 4.15 15.39
CA ILE A 45 3.86 5.25 14.83
C ILE A 45 3.18 6.60 15.06
N ILE A 46 1.88 6.71 14.75
CA ILE A 46 1.12 7.96 15.00
C ILE A 46 1.16 8.31 16.48
N ARG A 47 0.89 7.34 17.36
CA ARG A 47 0.91 7.55 18.81
C ARG A 47 2.28 8.06 19.29
N THR A 48 3.36 7.43 18.83
CA THR A 48 4.72 7.84 19.24
C THR A 48 5.03 9.26 18.79
N TYR A 49 4.61 9.63 17.59
CA TYR A 49 4.75 10.99 17.09
C TYR A 49 3.96 11.99 17.93
N LEU A 50 2.69 11.70 18.24
CA LEU A 50 1.81 12.55 19.03
C LEU A 50 2.34 12.75 20.45
N GLN A 51 2.97 11.74 21.05
CA GLN A 51 3.62 11.84 22.37
C GLN A 51 4.86 12.78 22.37
N GLY A 52 5.40 13.10 21.20
CA GLY A 52 6.48 14.07 21.05
C GLY A 52 6.00 15.54 20.99
N ILE A 53 4.70 15.78 20.88
CA ILE A 53 4.12 17.14 20.89
C ILE A 53 4.14 17.67 22.32
N PRO A 54 4.65 18.90 22.56
CA PRO A 54 4.70 19.48 23.90
C PRO A 54 3.30 19.60 24.53
N GLU A 55 3.15 19.09 25.74
CA GLU A 55 1.87 19.10 26.47
C GLU A 55 1.40 20.51 26.82
N SER A 56 2.36 21.45 26.99
CA SER A 56 2.08 22.86 27.25
C SER A 56 1.17 23.53 26.19
N LEU A 57 1.22 23.07 24.94
CA LEU A 57 0.32 23.58 23.88
C LEU A 57 -1.14 23.19 24.16
N MET A 58 -1.35 21.97 24.62
CA MET A 58 -2.68 21.46 24.95
C MET A 58 -3.22 22.08 26.26
N GLU A 59 -2.33 22.28 27.25
CA GLU A 59 -2.69 22.95 28.51
C GLU A 59 -3.09 24.40 28.28
N SER A 60 -2.32 25.14 27.48
CA SER A 60 -2.66 26.53 27.11
C SER A 60 -4.02 26.62 26.42
N ALA A 61 -4.29 25.72 25.46
CA ALA A 61 -5.56 25.69 24.77
C ALA A 61 -6.74 25.36 25.71
N ARG A 62 -6.54 24.48 26.71
CA ARG A 62 -7.55 24.18 27.72
C ARG A 62 -7.84 25.38 28.64
N LEU A 63 -6.79 26.14 28.97
CA LEU A 63 -6.94 27.37 29.74
C LEU A 63 -7.73 28.44 28.97
N ASP A 64 -7.58 28.48 27.65
CA ASP A 64 -8.34 29.29 26.70
C ASP A 64 -9.79 28.82 26.50
N GLY A 65 -10.20 27.71 27.16
CA GLY A 65 -11.56 27.14 27.10
C GLY A 65 -11.80 26.23 25.89
N ALA A 66 -10.74 25.80 25.16
CA ALA A 66 -10.90 24.88 24.05
C ALA A 66 -11.31 23.48 24.52
N GLY A 67 -12.35 22.92 23.88
CA GLY A 67 -12.75 21.53 24.10
C GLY A 67 -11.79 20.54 23.44
N GLU A 68 -11.80 19.28 23.88
CA GLU A 68 -10.89 18.22 23.40
C GLU A 68 -10.95 18.01 21.87
N PHE A 69 -12.13 18.11 21.26
CA PHE A 69 -12.26 18.04 19.80
C PHE A 69 -11.63 19.23 19.07
N THR A 70 -11.69 20.41 19.64
CA THR A 70 -11.03 21.61 19.11
C THR A 70 -9.52 21.45 19.18
N ILE A 71 -8.99 20.96 20.29
CA ILE A 71 -7.57 20.66 20.47
C ILE A 71 -7.12 19.60 19.44
N LEU A 72 -7.89 18.54 19.27
CA LEU A 72 -7.57 17.49 18.30
C LEU A 72 -7.51 18.03 16.86
N LEU A 73 -8.54 18.76 16.42
CA LEU A 73 -8.67 19.16 15.01
C LEU A 73 -7.85 20.41 14.67
N GLN A 74 -7.69 21.35 15.59
CA GLN A 74 -7.05 22.63 15.32
C GLN A 74 -5.59 22.70 15.77
N ILE A 75 -5.16 21.83 16.69
CA ILE A 75 -3.80 21.83 17.22
C ILE A 75 -3.09 20.51 16.88
N MET A 76 -3.60 19.39 17.35
CA MET A 76 -2.91 18.11 17.21
C MET A 76 -2.84 17.64 15.77
N LEU A 77 -3.94 17.70 15.01
CA LEU A 77 -4.00 17.23 13.64
C LEU A 77 -3.08 18.05 12.71
N PRO A 78 -3.09 19.39 12.70
CA PRO A 78 -2.15 20.17 11.91
C PRO A 78 -0.68 19.92 12.26
N LEU A 79 -0.35 19.79 13.55
CA LEU A 79 1.01 19.45 13.98
C LEU A 79 1.42 18.03 13.59
N SER A 80 0.45 17.13 13.40
CA SER A 80 0.67 15.74 13.00
C SER A 80 0.70 15.55 11.48
N MET A 81 0.49 16.57 10.67
CA MET A 81 0.44 16.45 9.21
C MET A 81 1.65 15.74 8.61
N PRO A 82 2.90 15.91 9.09
CA PRO A 82 4.04 15.17 8.56
C PRO A 82 3.91 13.66 8.70
N ILE A 83 3.49 13.16 9.87
CA ILE A 83 3.33 11.72 10.09
C ILE A 83 2.09 11.18 9.37
N VAL A 84 1.00 11.94 9.33
CA VAL A 84 -0.21 11.58 8.58
C VAL A 84 0.11 11.45 7.11
N ALA A 85 0.83 12.41 6.52
CA ALA A 85 1.27 12.35 5.13
C ALA A 85 2.16 11.14 4.84
N THR A 86 3.09 10.81 5.75
CA THR A 86 3.95 9.63 5.63
C THR A 86 3.13 8.35 5.57
N ILE A 87 2.18 8.18 6.49
CA ILE A 87 1.35 6.97 6.55
C ILE A 87 0.39 6.89 5.36
N LEU A 88 -0.17 8.01 4.92
CA LEU A 88 -0.99 8.05 3.71
C LEU A 88 -0.19 7.62 2.48
N LEU A 89 1.06 8.09 2.34
CA LEU A 89 1.93 7.67 1.25
C LEU A 89 2.21 6.15 1.31
N TRP A 90 2.54 5.61 2.49
CA TRP A 90 2.79 4.18 2.66
C TRP A 90 1.56 3.34 2.30
N CYS A 91 0.39 3.75 2.80
CA CYS A 91 -0.87 3.08 2.46
C CYS A 91 -1.16 3.15 0.96
N ALA A 92 -0.99 4.31 0.33
CA ALA A 92 -1.21 4.49 -1.09
C ALA A 92 -0.29 3.60 -1.94
N VAL A 93 1.02 3.56 -1.61
CA VAL A 93 1.99 2.69 -2.30
C VAL A 93 1.70 1.21 -2.05
N ALA A 94 1.33 0.84 -0.82
CA ALA A 94 0.97 -0.55 -0.51
C ALA A 94 -0.24 -1.02 -1.31
N HIS A 95 -1.31 -0.21 -1.38
CA HIS A 95 -2.49 -0.52 -2.19
C HIS A 95 -2.21 -0.51 -3.69
N TRP A 96 -1.38 0.43 -4.17
CA TRP A 96 -0.98 0.47 -5.58
C TRP A 96 -0.28 -0.82 -6.02
N ASN A 97 0.55 -1.42 -5.15
CA ASN A 97 1.32 -2.62 -5.44
C ASN A 97 0.62 -3.93 -5.05
N ASP A 98 -0.62 -3.88 -4.54
CA ASP A 98 -1.30 -5.08 -4.04
C ASP A 98 -1.89 -5.91 -5.19
N TRP A 99 -1.17 -6.97 -5.57
CA TRP A 99 -1.64 -8.02 -6.47
C TRP A 99 -1.99 -9.31 -5.71
N VAL A 100 -1.47 -9.45 -4.49
CA VAL A 100 -1.58 -10.69 -3.69
C VAL A 100 -3.02 -10.96 -3.28
N ARG A 101 -3.75 -9.92 -2.90
CA ARG A 101 -5.18 -10.06 -2.54
C ARG A 101 -6.02 -10.49 -3.71
N THR A 102 -5.77 -9.90 -4.89
CA THR A 102 -6.45 -10.33 -6.11
C THR A 102 -6.17 -11.80 -6.37
N LEU A 103 -4.91 -12.24 -6.28
CA LEU A 103 -4.52 -13.62 -6.52
C LEU A 103 -5.25 -14.64 -5.63
N TYR A 104 -5.47 -14.33 -4.35
CA TYR A 104 -6.00 -15.29 -3.39
C TYR A 104 -7.49 -15.15 -3.10
N PHE A 105 -8.09 -14.01 -3.35
CA PHE A 105 -9.44 -13.71 -2.88
C PHE A 105 -10.41 -13.20 -3.94
N ILE A 106 -9.97 -13.01 -5.19
CA ILE A 106 -10.81 -12.47 -6.27
C ILE A 106 -10.77 -13.42 -7.47
N ASP A 107 -11.95 -13.85 -7.89
CA ASP A 107 -12.13 -14.65 -9.11
C ASP A 107 -12.67 -13.80 -10.27
N ASP A 108 -13.42 -12.74 -9.98
CA ASP A 108 -14.04 -11.89 -10.98
C ASP A 108 -12.98 -11.01 -11.69
N PRO A 109 -12.78 -11.17 -13.01
CA PRO A 109 -11.81 -10.36 -13.76
C PRO A 109 -12.09 -8.85 -13.71
N ASP A 110 -13.34 -8.43 -13.51
CA ASP A 110 -13.68 -7.00 -13.45
C ASP A 110 -13.17 -6.33 -12.16
N LEU A 111 -12.88 -7.12 -11.14
CA LEU A 111 -12.31 -6.66 -9.87
C LEU A 111 -10.78 -6.76 -9.81
N TYR A 112 -10.11 -7.25 -10.87
CA TYR A 112 -8.66 -7.40 -10.87
C TYR A 112 -7.95 -6.06 -10.77
N THR A 113 -6.99 -5.97 -9.83
CA THR A 113 -6.10 -4.82 -9.74
C THR A 113 -5.19 -4.73 -10.97
N LEU A 114 -4.74 -3.52 -11.29
CA LEU A 114 -3.79 -3.30 -12.39
C LEU A 114 -2.52 -4.13 -12.22
N GLN A 115 -1.99 -4.19 -11.00
CA GLN A 115 -0.77 -4.96 -10.71
C GLN A 115 -0.96 -6.46 -10.96
N TYR A 116 -2.13 -7.00 -10.63
CA TYR A 116 -2.42 -8.41 -10.91
C TYR A 116 -2.57 -8.67 -12.42
N ARG A 117 -3.22 -7.78 -13.16
CA ARG A 117 -3.31 -7.88 -14.63
C ARG A 117 -1.93 -7.83 -15.30
N LEU A 118 -1.04 -6.96 -14.81
CA LEU A 118 0.35 -6.90 -15.29
C LEU A 118 1.12 -8.18 -14.97
N LEU A 119 0.93 -8.76 -13.78
CA LEU A 119 1.52 -10.05 -13.42
C LEU A 119 1.04 -11.17 -14.33
N LEU A 120 -0.25 -11.21 -14.70
CA LEU A 120 -0.78 -12.19 -15.63
C LEU A 120 -0.16 -12.04 -17.03
N ALA A 121 -0.08 -10.81 -17.54
CA ALA A 121 0.55 -10.53 -18.83
C ALA A 121 2.04 -10.93 -18.86
N GLN A 122 2.77 -10.70 -17.77
CA GLN A 122 4.15 -11.14 -17.64
C GLN A 122 4.27 -12.68 -17.68
N LYS A 123 3.44 -13.39 -16.92
CA LYS A 123 3.43 -14.86 -16.90
C LYS A 123 3.08 -15.46 -18.26
N GLU A 124 2.13 -14.83 -18.97
CA GLU A 124 1.78 -15.26 -20.33
C GLU A 124 2.96 -15.09 -21.30
N ALA A 125 3.64 -13.95 -21.26
CA ALA A 125 4.83 -13.71 -22.07
C ALA A 125 5.97 -14.69 -21.75
N GLU A 126 6.23 -14.96 -20.48
CA GLU A 126 7.23 -15.94 -20.04
C GLU A 126 6.89 -17.36 -20.56
N SER A 127 5.60 -17.75 -20.47
CA SER A 127 5.16 -19.05 -21.00
C SER A 127 5.31 -19.18 -22.51
N LEU A 128 5.00 -18.12 -23.25
CA LEU A 128 5.20 -18.08 -24.71
C LEU A 128 6.68 -18.18 -25.06
N GLN A 129 7.57 -17.46 -24.38
CA GLN A 129 9.01 -17.58 -24.59
C GLN A 129 9.53 -18.99 -24.35
N GLN A 130 9.08 -19.64 -23.27
CA GLN A 130 9.43 -21.03 -22.98
C GLN A 130 8.94 -22.00 -24.08
N MET A 131 7.72 -21.78 -24.57
CA MET A 131 7.18 -22.59 -25.68
C MET A 131 8.00 -22.43 -26.96
N ILE A 132 8.41 -21.20 -27.30
CA ILE A 132 9.27 -20.89 -28.46
C ILE A 132 10.62 -21.57 -28.30
N GLN A 133 11.26 -21.44 -27.14
CA GLN A 133 12.55 -22.06 -26.88
C GLN A 133 12.48 -23.60 -26.97
N ASN A 134 11.48 -24.21 -26.36
CA ASN A 134 11.27 -25.67 -26.45
C ASN A 134 11.01 -26.14 -27.88
N ALA A 135 10.28 -25.36 -28.68
CA ALA A 135 10.04 -25.67 -30.08
C ALA A 135 11.33 -25.59 -30.92
N MET A 136 12.19 -24.59 -30.68
CA MET A 136 13.51 -24.47 -31.31
C MET A 136 14.43 -25.66 -30.97
N GLU A 137 14.46 -26.08 -29.70
CA GLU A 137 15.28 -27.20 -29.25
C GLU A 137 14.80 -28.55 -29.80
N THR A 138 13.48 -28.72 -29.95
CA THR A 138 12.88 -29.98 -30.43
C THR A 138 12.68 -30.03 -31.95
N GLY A 139 13.00 -28.95 -32.70
CA GLY A 139 12.82 -28.86 -34.15
C GLY A 139 11.35 -28.91 -34.59
N ARG A 140 10.39 -28.64 -33.68
CA ARG A 140 8.98 -28.57 -34.04
C ARG A 140 8.66 -27.26 -34.72
N PRO A 141 7.86 -27.25 -35.82
CA PRO A 141 7.47 -26.00 -36.46
C PRO A 141 6.64 -25.17 -35.47
N LEU A 142 7.15 -23.96 -35.18
CA LEU A 142 6.37 -22.92 -34.56
C LEU A 142 5.23 -22.58 -35.53
N GLY A 143 3.99 -22.92 -35.19
CA GLY A 143 2.84 -22.32 -35.86
C GLY A 143 2.99 -20.79 -35.84
N THR A 144 2.20 -20.06 -36.60
CA THR A 144 2.25 -18.58 -36.66
C THR A 144 2.02 -17.97 -35.29
N ILE A 145 3.07 -17.98 -34.46
CA ILE A 145 3.13 -17.20 -33.21
C ILE A 145 3.69 -15.85 -33.66
N ASP A 146 2.87 -14.81 -33.60
CA ASP A 146 3.33 -13.43 -33.75
C ASP A 146 4.28 -13.13 -32.59
N ALA A 147 5.57 -13.35 -32.85
CA ALA A 147 6.67 -13.19 -31.88
C ALA A 147 7.06 -11.73 -31.65
N ASP A 148 6.20 -10.76 -32.05
CA ASP A 148 6.53 -9.33 -31.98
C ASP A 148 6.54 -8.75 -30.55
N ILE A 149 6.01 -9.47 -29.56
CA ILE A 149 5.98 -8.99 -28.17
C ILE A 149 6.99 -9.82 -27.36
N SER A 150 8.18 -9.26 -27.16
CA SER A 150 9.17 -9.88 -26.27
C SER A 150 8.76 -9.71 -24.81
N GLY A 151 9.03 -10.72 -23.96
CA GLY A 151 8.82 -10.62 -22.52
C GLY A 151 9.55 -9.42 -21.87
N GLU A 152 10.68 -9.03 -22.45
CA GLU A 152 11.44 -7.83 -22.05
C GLU A 152 10.64 -6.54 -22.28
N SER A 153 9.91 -6.43 -23.40
CA SER A 153 9.06 -5.27 -23.71
C SER A 153 7.91 -5.16 -22.72
N ILE A 154 7.29 -6.28 -22.36
CA ILE A 154 6.21 -6.31 -21.33
C ILE A 154 6.79 -5.92 -19.96
N GLN A 155 7.95 -6.44 -19.58
CA GLN A 155 8.59 -6.12 -18.31
C GLN A 155 8.99 -4.64 -18.25
N ALA A 156 9.51 -4.06 -19.32
CA ALA A 156 9.83 -2.64 -19.42
C ALA A 156 8.56 -1.77 -19.28
N ALA A 157 7.50 -2.11 -20.00
CA ALA A 157 6.20 -1.42 -19.90
C ALA A 157 5.62 -1.50 -18.50
N GLN A 158 5.66 -2.68 -17.87
CA GLN A 158 5.23 -2.88 -16.49
C GLN A 158 6.00 -1.98 -15.52
N THR A 159 7.33 -1.94 -15.64
CA THR A 159 8.18 -1.08 -14.79
C THR A 159 7.77 0.38 -14.90
N ILE A 160 7.51 0.87 -16.11
CA ILE A 160 7.06 2.25 -16.32
C ILE A 160 5.68 2.49 -15.69
N ILE A 161 4.71 1.62 -15.98
CA ILE A 161 3.32 1.75 -15.48
C ILE A 161 3.28 1.71 -13.95
N THR A 162 4.10 0.88 -13.32
CA THR A 162 4.13 0.77 -11.85
C THR A 162 4.87 1.91 -11.19
N THR A 163 5.95 2.41 -11.79
CA THR A 163 6.85 3.40 -11.18
C THR A 163 6.35 4.84 -11.37
N VAL A 164 5.84 5.18 -12.55
CA VAL A 164 5.45 6.56 -12.89
C VAL A 164 4.45 7.17 -11.91
N PRO A 165 3.33 6.51 -11.53
CA PRO A 165 2.39 7.06 -10.56
C PRO A 165 3.02 7.32 -9.19
N ILE A 166 3.91 6.43 -8.73
CA ILE A 166 4.61 6.58 -7.45
C ILE A 166 5.53 7.81 -7.49
N VAL A 167 6.31 7.95 -8.56
CA VAL A 167 7.21 9.11 -8.75
C VAL A 167 6.42 10.41 -8.82
N LEU A 168 5.28 10.42 -9.51
CA LEU A 168 4.43 11.62 -9.63
C LEU A 168 3.77 12.03 -8.31
N THR A 169 3.51 11.08 -7.39
CA THR A 169 2.94 11.41 -6.08
C THR A 169 3.97 11.97 -5.11
N TYR A 170 5.26 11.64 -5.28
CA TYR A 170 6.33 12.05 -4.37
C TYR A 170 6.40 13.57 -4.11
N PRO A 171 6.37 14.48 -5.12
CA PRO A 171 6.45 15.92 -4.89
C PRO A 171 5.33 16.48 -4.00
N PHE A 172 4.13 15.86 -4.03
CA PHE A 172 3.01 16.28 -3.20
C PHE A 172 3.26 16.02 -1.71
N PHE A 173 3.97 14.95 -1.38
CA PHE A 173 4.29 14.56 -0.01
C PHE A 173 5.59 15.19 0.48
N GLN A 174 6.54 15.54 -0.40
CA GLN A 174 7.85 16.08 -0.06
C GLN A 174 7.75 17.31 0.84
N ARG A 175 6.79 18.22 0.60
CA ARG A 175 6.57 19.43 1.41
C ARG A 175 6.30 19.13 2.89
N TYR A 176 5.66 18.00 3.19
CA TYR A 176 5.35 17.61 4.58
C TYR A 176 6.57 17.00 5.28
N PHE A 177 7.45 16.32 4.55
CA PHE A 177 8.68 15.75 5.11
C PHE A 177 9.68 16.85 5.50
N VAL A 178 9.84 17.87 4.68
CA VAL A 178 10.74 19.00 4.97
C VAL A 178 10.30 19.75 6.23
N SER A 179 8.98 19.94 6.41
CA SER A 179 8.45 20.62 7.60
C SER A 179 8.62 19.81 8.90
N GLY A 180 8.61 18.49 8.82
CA GLY A 180 8.76 17.60 10.00
C GLY A 180 10.18 17.57 10.56
N VAL A 181 11.20 17.70 9.71
CA VAL A 181 12.61 17.69 10.12
C VAL A 181 12.99 18.96 10.90
N THR A 182 12.37 20.09 10.57
CA THR A 182 12.69 21.37 11.25
C THR A 182 12.12 21.45 12.67
N MET A 183 11.01 20.77 12.99
CA MET A 183 10.46 20.72 14.35
C MET A 183 11.26 19.82 15.31
N GLY A 184 11.98 18.83 14.79
CA GLY A 184 12.83 17.94 15.58
C GLY A 184 14.22 18.54 15.93
N SER A 185 14.64 19.58 15.22
CA SER A 185 15.96 20.21 15.39
C SER A 185 15.98 21.36 16.40
N VAL A 186 14.83 21.80 16.91
CA VAL A 186 14.74 22.84 17.95
C VAL A 186 14.56 22.15 19.32
N LYS A 187 15.52 21.29 19.69
CA LYS A 187 15.72 20.82 21.06
C LYS A 187 17.11 21.31 21.49
N GLU A 188 17.20 22.54 21.90
CA GLU A 188 18.17 23.03 22.86
C GLU A 188 17.43 23.74 24.00
#